data_025e9ef27f0246af53e980d4b869d9c4
#
_entry.id   025e9ef27f0246af53e980d4b869d9c4
#
_cell.length_a   1.000
_cell.length_b   1.000
_cell.length_c   1.000
_cell.angle_alpha   90.00
_cell.angle_beta   90.00
_cell.angle_gamma   90.00
#
_symmetry.space_group_name_H-M   'P 1'
#
loop_
_entity.id
_entity.type
_entity.pdbx_description
1 polymer ?
#
loop_
_entity_poly.entity_id
_entity_poly.type
_entity_poly.pdbx_seq_one_letter_code
_entity_poly.pdbx_strand_id
1 'polypeptide(L)'
;ILRFRLIMYLHQSSGLRIDYVDTHMNTIDQKEEYRNLVKKLAQEYGLQYSGFHGETESSSVYAVPIDQKADTLQAIAAGLQPGKRWLLVCHIGQDSREMQAMIDMNSFGLKQMSRHRQAELDALLHPRFIQILSQRNIKLITYRDIMPDHHSSREESNP
;
A
#
# COMPACT_ATOMS: atom_id res chain seq x y z
N ILE A 1 17.59 9.71 6.79
CA ILE A 1 17.44 11.13 6.40
C ILE A 1 18.05 11.36 5.02
N LEU A 2 19.35 11.08 4.81
CA LEU A 2 20.04 11.37 3.55
C LEU A 2 19.38 10.71 2.33
N ARG A 3 19.03 9.41 2.43
CA ARG A 3 18.32 8.68 1.34
C ARG A 3 16.97 9.28 1.02
N PHE A 4 16.20 9.67 2.02
CA PHE A 4 14.91 10.32 1.81
C PHE A 4 15.10 11.64 1.03
N ARG A 5 16.00 12.50 1.46
CA ARG A 5 16.29 13.78 0.80
C ARG A 5 16.80 13.59 -0.63
N LEU A 6 17.62 12.57 -0.89
CA LEU A 6 18.08 12.25 -2.24
C LEU A 6 16.91 11.83 -3.15
N ILE A 7 16.01 10.98 -2.67
CA ILE A 7 14.83 10.57 -3.42
C ILE A 7 13.96 11.80 -3.75
N MET A 8 13.77 12.69 -2.78
CA MET A 8 12.99 13.92 -2.99
C MET A 8 13.65 14.88 -3.97
N TYR A 9 14.98 14.99 -3.93
CA TYR A 9 15.73 15.78 -4.92
C TYR A 9 15.57 15.21 -6.33
N LEU A 10 15.71 13.90 -6.50
CA LEU A 10 15.51 13.23 -7.78
C LEU A 10 14.08 13.38 -8.29
N HIS A 11 13.09 13.30 -7.39
CA HIS A 11 11.70 13.57 -7.72
C HIS A 11 11.50 14.98 -8.26
N GLN A 12 11.97 15.99 -7.55
CA GLN A 12 11.84 17.39 -7.96
C GLN A 12 12.52 17.68 -9.31
N SER A 13 13.64 17.00 -9.59
CA SER A 13 14.37 17.17 -10.86
C SER A 13 13.79 16.36 -12.03
N SER A 14 13.07 15.27 -11.75
CA SER A 14 12.52 14.37 -12.78
C SER A 14 11.11 14.74 -13.26
N GLY A 15 10.44 15.68 -12.58
CA GLY A 15 9.03 15.99 -12.84
C GLY A 15 8.02 14.91 -12.42
N LEU A 16 8.48 13.85 -11.76
CA LEU A 16 7.58 12.82 -11.19
C LEU A 16 6.82 13.40 -10.00
N ARG A 17 5.53 13.12 -9.92
CA ARG A 17 4.71 13.51 -8.78
C ARG A 17 4.75 12.44 -7.70
N ILE A 18 5.23 12.79 -6.50
CA ILE A 18 5.11 11.98 -5.28
C ILE A 18 4.12 12.68 -4.36
N ASP A 19 3.10 11.99 -3.89
CA ASP A 19 2.04 12.57 -3.06
C ASP A 19 2.14 12.10 -1.61
N TYR A 20 2.70 10.91 -1.38
CA TYR A 20 2.80 10.35 -0.03
C TYR A 20 4.06 9.50 0.15
N VAL A 21 4.39 9.22 1.39
CA VAL A 21 5.41 8.27 1.82
C VAL A 21 4.76 7.12 2.56
N ASP A 22 5.38 5.96 2.47
CA ASP A 22 4.93 4.74 3.12
C ASP A 22 6.07 4.05 3.87
N THR A 23 5.73 3.12 4.76
CA THR A 23 6.69 2.34 5.53
C THR A 23 6.98 1.01 4.83
N HIS A 24 8.26 0.66 4.69
CA HIS A 24 8.64 -0.66 4.23
C HIS A 24 8.68 -1.64 5.39
N MET A 25 7.88 -2.71 5.31
CA MET A 25 7.79 -3.78 6.32
C MET A 25 7.53 -3.25 7.75
N ASN A 26 6.75 -2.19 7.88
CA ASN A 26 6.44 -1.52 9.16
C ASN A 26 7.67 -1.12 9.98
N THR A 27 8.83 -0.97 9.35
CA THR A 27 10.10 -0.67 10.03
C THR A 27 10.05 0.67 10.77
N ILE A 28 9.33 1.63 10.21
CA ILE A 28 9.19 2.98 10.78
C ILE A 28 8.28 2.95 12.02
N ASP A 29 7.29 2.07 12.03
CA ASP A 29 6.31 1.99 13.12
C ASP A 29 6.81 1.27 14.37
N GLN A 30 7.99 0.65 14.30
CA GLN A 30 8.60 -0.04 15.44
C GLN A 30 9.03 0.89 16.56
N LYS A 31 9.33 2.17 16.26
CA LYS A 31 9.74 3.17 17.24
C LYS A 31 9.07 4.51 16.96
N GLU A 32 8.58 5.14 18.01
CA GLU A 32 7.95 6.46 17.93
C GLU A 32 8.88 7.53 17.35
N GLU A 33 10.16 7.49 17.69
CA GLU A 33 11.16 8.42 17.16
C GLU A 33 11.32 8.34 15.64
N TYR A 34 11.23 7.12 15.06
CA TYR A 34 11.28 6.94 13.61
C TYR A 34 10.01 7.47 12.93
N ARG A 35 8.86 7.21 13.53
CA ARG A 35 7.56 7.72 13.06
C ARG A 35 7.53 9.24 13.06
N ASN A 36 7.99 9.86 14.15
CA ASN A 36 8.05 11.31 14.26
C ASN A 36 9.04 11.93 13.27
N LEU A 37 10.19 11.27 13.03
CA LEU A 37 11.14 11.72 12.01
C LEU A 37 10.55 11.69 10.60
N VAL A 38 9.86 10.59 10.23
CA VAL A 38 9.26 10.48 8.89
C VAL A 38 8.10 11.46 8.72
N LYS A 39 7.27 11.67 9.74
CA LYS A 39 6.23 12.71 9.73
C LYS A 39 6.81 14.09 9.49
N LYS A 40 7.90 14.44 10.21
CA LYS A 40 8.59 15.72 10.02
C LYS A 40 9.12 15.88 8.60
N LEU A 41 9.76 14.83 8.05
CA LEU A 41 10.26 14.86 6.68
C LEU A 41 9.12 14.92 5.64
N ALA A 42 8.04 14.20 5.84
CA ALA A 42 6.87 14.29 4.98
C ALA A 42 6.31 15.72 4.96
N GLN A 43 6.15 16.34 6.11
CA GLN A 43 5.71 17.75 6.22
C GLN A 43 6.68 18.73 5.54
N GLU A 44 8.00 18.53 5.71
CA GLU A 44 9.05 19.36 5.09
C GLU A 44 8.92 19.37 3.54
N TYR A 45 8.45 18.28 2.95
CA TYR A 45 8.29 18.12 1.50
C TYR A 45 6.83 18.21 1.01
N GLY A 46 5.89 18.55 1.88
CA GLY A 46 4.47 18.65 1.53
C GLY A 46 3.83 17.30 1.17
N LEU A 47 4.33 16.20 1.74
CA LEU A 47 3.84 14.85 1.50
C LEU A 47 2.92 14.38 2.62
N GLN A 48 2.03 13.46 2.28
CA GLN A 48 1.24 12.73 3.27
C GLN A 48 2.01 11.47 3.74
N TYR A 49 1.54 10.88 4.85
CA TYR A 49 2.07 9.62 5.36
C TYR A 49 0.94 8.59 5.40
N SER A 50 1.13 7.44 4.75
CA SER A 50 0.13 6.36 4.70
C SER A 50 -0.18 5.83 6.12
N GLY A 51 -1.40 5.31 6.32
CA GLY A 51 -1.85 4.81 7.63
C GLY A 51 -2.34 5.89 8.61
N PHE A 52 -2.36 7.18 8.21
CA PHE A 52 -2.80 8.30 9.06
C PHE A 52 -4.06 9.01 8.55
N HIS A 53 -4.84 8.35 7.70
CA HIS A 53 -6.06 8.90 7.12
C HIS A 53 -7.33 8.20 7.62
N GLY A 54 -7.25 7.55 8.79
CA GLY A 54 -8.39 6.84 9.40
C GLY A 54 -8.68 5.49 8.75
N GLU A 55 -7.66 4.87 8.14
CA GLU A 55 -7.76 3.52 7.61
C GLU A 55 -7.90 2.49 8.75
N THR A 56 -8.72 1.49 8.50
CA THR A 56 -8.77 0.27 9.31
C THR A 56 -8.11 -0.84 8.52
N GLU A 57 -7.07 -1.46 9.07
CA GLU A 57 -6.43 -2.59 8.41
C GLU A 57 -7.37 -3.80 8.39
N SER A 58 -7.50 -4.41 7.22
CA SER A 58 -8.27 -5.66 7.05
C SER A 58 -7.40 -6.86 7.40
N SER A 59 -8.03 -8.05 7.47
CA SER A 59 -7.27 -9.31 7.55
C SER A 59 -6.37 -9.48 6.34
N SER A 60 -5.19 -10.09 6.55
CA SER A 60 -4.21 -10.34 5.50
C SER A 60 -4.43 -11.70 4.83
N VAL A 61 -4.13 -11.78 3.55
CA VAL A 61 -4.06 -13.05 2.80
C VAL A 61 -2.62 -13.59 2.70
N TYR A 62 -1.64 -12.91 3.28
CA TYR A 62 -0.22 -13.24 3.14
C TYR A 62 0.10 -14.70 3.47
N ALA A 63 -0.24 -15.16 4.67
CA ALA A 63 0.06 -16.51 5.16
C ALA A 63 -0.98 -17.56 4.76
N VAL A 64 -2.04 -17.18 4.03
CA VAL A 64 -3.09 -18.11 3.58
C VAL A 64 -2.50 -19.08 2.54
N PRO A 65 -2.86 -20.39 2.56
CA PRO A 65 -2.47 -21.34 1.53
C PRO A 65 -2.78 -20.81 0.11
N ILE A 66 -1.92 -21.19 -0.85
CA ILE A 66 -1.98 -20.66 -2.22
C ILE A 66 -3.35 -20.87 -2.84
N ASP A 67 -3.91 -22.05 -2.70
CA ASP A 67 -5.21 -22.48 -3.24
C ASP A 67 -6.43 -21.85 -2.53
N GLN A 68 -6.24 -21.25 -1.36
CA GLN A 68 -7.30 -20.63 -0.57
C GLN A 68 -7.29 -19.11 -0.63
N LYS A 69 -6.28 -18.47 -1.24
CA LYS A 69 -6.13 -17.01 -1.25
C LYS A 69 -7.33 -16.31 -1.91
N ALA A 70 -7.83 -16.85 -3.03
CA ALA A 70 -8.95 -16.24 -3.74
C ALA A 70 -10.23 -16.27 -2.90
N ASP A 71 -10.56 -17.39 -2.29
CA ASP A 71 -11.77 -17.52 -1.46
C ASP A 71 -11.66 -16.68 -0.19
N THR A 72 -10.47 -16.66 0.42
CA THR A 72 -10.22 -15.83 1.61
C THR A 72 -10.36 -14.34 1.29
N LEU A 73 -9.79 -13.87 0.18
CA LEU A 73 -9.91 -12.47 -0.23
C LEU A 73 -11.37 -12.08 -0.49
N GLN A 74 -12.13 -12.96 -1.14
CA GLN A 74 -13.56 -12.77 -1.37
C GLN A 74 -14.34 -12.68 -0.05
N ALA A 75 -14.03 -13.57 0.91
CA ALA A 75 -14.65 -13.54 2.22
C ALA A 75 -14.32 -12.26 3.00
N ILE A 76 -13.06 -11.80 2.94
CA ILE A 76 -12.66 -10.52 3.52
C ILE A 76 -13.49 -9.38 2.92
N ALA A 77 -13.54 -9.26 1.59
CA ALA A 77 -14.30 -8.20 0.91
C ALA A 77 -15.79 -8.25 1.26
N ALA A 78 -16.36 -9.46 1.31
CA ALA A 78 -17.77 -9.65 1.69
C ALA A 78 -18.06 -9.27 3.15
N GLY A 79 -17.07 -9.33 4.04
CA GLY A 79 -17.20 -9.00 5.46
C GLY A 79 -16.91 -7.53 5.83
N LEU A 80 -16.42 -6.71 4.88
CA LEU A 80 -16.08 -5.32 5.17
C LEU A 80 -17.31 -4.51 5.63
N GLN A 81 -17.16 -3.76 6.70
CA GLN A 81 -18.23 -2.91 7.20
C GLN A 81 -18.34 -1.63 6.36
N PRO A 82 -19.58 -1.20 5.99
CA PRO A 82 -19.78 0.03 5.25
C PRO A 82 -19.40 1.27 6.08
N GLY A 83 -19.16 2.37 5.40
CA GLY A 83 -18.83 3.66 6.03
C GLY A 83 -17.43 3.77 6.61
N LYS A 84 -16.59 2.75 6.40
CA LYS A 84 -15.19 2.75 6.83
C LYS A 84 -14.25 2.77 5.62
N ARG A 85 -13.05 3.28 5.86
CA ARG A 85 -11.93 3.17 4.93
C ARG A 85 -11.08 1.98 5.34
N TRP A 86 -10.91 1.01 4.43
CA TRP A 86 -10.18 -0.21 4.69
C TRP A 86 -8.85 -0.23 3.95
N LEU A 87 -7.78 -0.65 4.63
CA LEU A 87 -6.48 -0.90 4.04
C LEU A 87 -6.26 -2.41 3.93
N LEU A 88 -6.11 -2.90 2.70
CA LEU A 88 -5.72 -4.28 2.41
C LEU A 88 -4.27 -4.28 1.91
N VAL A 89 -3.39 -4.89 2.67
CA VAL A 89 -1.98 -5.06 2.28
C VAL A 89 -1.84 -6.33 1.44
N CYS A 90 -1.31 -6.20 0.23
CA CYS A 90 -1.08 -7.30 -0.69
C CYS A 90 0.38 -7.32 -1.16
N HIS A 91 0.89 -8.54 -1.44
CA HIS A 91 2.25 -8.78 -1.93
C HIS A 91 2.17 -9.41 -3.32
N ILE A 92 1.76 -8.61 -4.30
CA ILE A 92 1.54 -9.11 -5.67
C ILE A 92 2.84 -9.28 -6.45
N GLY A 93 2.86 -10.27 -7.33
CA GLY A 93 3.97 -10.50 -8.26
C GLY A 93 3.65 -11.65 -9.20
N GLN A 94 4.30 -11.68 -10.37
CA GLN A 94 4.20 -12.79 -11.30
C GLN A 94 5.15 -13.92 -10.91
N ASP A 95 4.73 -15.18 -11.07
CA ASP A 95 5.56 -16.36 -10.85
C ASP A 95 6.56 -16.53 -12.00
N SER A 96 7.50 -15.59 -12.12
CA SER A 96 8.57 -15.57 -13.13
C SER A 96 9.84 -16.22 -12.60
N ARG A 97 10.79 -16.55 -13.51
CA ARG A 97 12.11 -17.08 -13.12
C ARG A 97 12.85 -16.15 -12.17
N GLU A 98 12.75 -14.84 -12.39
CA GLU A 98 13.33 -13.83 -11.52
C GLU A 98 12.73 -13.87 -10.13
N MET A 99 11.39 -13.88 -10.03
CA MET A 99 10.70 -13.94 -8.74
C MET A 99 10.94 -15.27 -8.01
N GLN A 100 11.07 -16.39 -8.72
CA GLN A 100 11.43 -17.70 -8.16
C GLN A 100 12.84 -17.74 -7.57
N ALA A 101 13.77 -16.92 -8.11
CA ALA A 101 15.12 -16.78 -7.60
C ALA A 101 15.19 -15.93 -6.32
N MET A 102 14.14 -15.16 -6.00
CA MET A 102 14.04 -14.37 -4.78
C MET A 102 13.60 -15.25 -3.61
N ILE A 103 14.43 -15.32 -2.58
CA ILE A 103 14.18 -16.15 -1.39
C ILE A 103 14.01 -15.23 -0.19
N ASP A 104 12.96 -15.48 0.60
CA ASP A 104 12.83 -14.85 1.91
C ASP A 104 13.83 -15.50 2.88
N MET A 105 14.80 -14.72 3.35
CA MET A 105 15.85 -15.19 4.27
C MET A 105 15.37 -15.29 5.73
N ASN A 106 14.17 -14.83 6.05
CA ASN A 106 13.61 -14.96 7.38
C ASN A 106 13.20 -16.42 7.66
N SER A 107 13.46 -16.90 8.87
CA SER A 107 13.12 -18.26 9.28
C SER A 107 11.61 -18.56 9.24
N PHE A 108 10.78 -17.52 9.33
CA PHE A 108 9.32 -17.56 9.24
C PHE A 108 8.79 -17.17 7.85
N GLY A 109 9.67 -16.91 6.88
CA GLY A 109 9.30 -16.55 5.52
C GLY A 109 8.54 -17.68 4.81
N LEU A 110 7.57 -17.30 3.97
CA LEU A 110 6.79 -18.28 3.22
C LEU A 110 7.67 -18.98 2.18
N LYS A 111 7.59 -20.29 2.14
CA LYS A 111 8.18 -21.08 1.05
C LYS A 111 7.41 -20.84 -0.24
N GLN A 112 8.09 -20.91 -1.38
CA GLN A 112 7.49 -20.67 -2.72
C GLN A 112 6.85 -19.28 -2.82
N MET A 113 7.54 -18.25 -2.34
CA MET A 113 7.07 -16.88 -2.28
C MET A 113 6.52 -16.38 -3.62
N SER A 114 7.17 -16.72 -4.75
CA SER A 114 6.71 -16.34 -6.09
C SER A 114 5.29 -16.83 -6.39
N ARG A 115 4.99 -18.07 -6.03
CA ARG A 115 3.64 -18.65 -6.19
C ARG A 115 2.60 -18.02 -5.27
N HIS A 116 2.98 -17.69 -4.03
CA HIS A 116 2.10 -16.95 -3.12
C HIS A 116 1.76 -15.56 -3.68
N ARG A 117 2.73 -14.85 -4.25
CA ARG A 117 2.52 -13.53 -4.86
C ARG A 117 1.67 -13.59 -6.12
N GLN A 118 1.88 -14.61 -6.96
CA GLN A 118 1.03 -14.86 -8.12
C GLN A 118 -0.43 -15.14 -7.68
N ALA A 119 -0.63 -15.97 -6.67
CA ALA A 119 -1.96 -16.29 -6.17
C ALA A 119 -2.68 -15.07 -5.56
N GLU A 120 -1.95 -14.12 -4.95
CA GLU A 120 -2.54 -12.85 -4.52
C GLU A 120 -2.96 -11.98 -5.71
N LEU A 121 -2.13 -11.92 -6.75
CA LEU A 121 -2.48 -11.23 -7.99
C LEU A 121 -3.72 -11.85 -8.65
N ASP A 122 -3.75 -13.17 -8.78
CA ASP A 122 -4.88 -13.91 -9.37
C ASP A 122 -6.16 -13.71 -8.55
N ALA A 123 -6.05 -13.69 -7.22
CA ALA A 123 -7.18 -13.44 -6.33
C ALA A 123 -7.78 -12.04 -6.50
N LEU A 124 -6.93 -11.02 -6.66
CA LEU A 124 -7.36 -9.64 -6.90
C LEU A 124 -8.02 -9.46 -8.28
N LEU A 125 -7.55 -10.22 -9.28
CA LEU A 125 -8.11 -10.19 -10.65
C LEU A 125 -9.29 -11.15 -10.83
N HIS A 126 -9.64 -11.93 -9.82
CA HIS A 126 -10.69 -12.94 -9.91
C HIS A 126 -12.07 -12.29 -10.16
N PRO A 127 -12.85 -12.73 -11.17
CA PRO A 127 -14.13 -12.12 -11.52
C PRO A 127 -15.11 -12.02 -10.34
N ARG A 128 -15.15 -13.03 -9.49
CA ARG A 128 -16.01 -13.04 -8.31
C ARG A 128 -15.61 -11.99 -7.27
N PHE A 129 -14.30 -11.71 -7.08
CA PHE A 129 -13.85 -10.62 -6.22
C PHE A 129 -14.35 -9.28 -6.74
N ILE A 130 -14.18 -9.02 -8.04
CA ILE A 130 -14.67 -7.78 -8.69
C ILE A 130 -16.20 -7.65 -8.56
N GLN A 131 -16.92 -8.76 -8.74
CA GLN A 131 -18.37 -8.79 -8.54
C GLN A 131 -18.77 -8.43 -7.10
N ILE A 132 -18.07 -8.95 -6.09
CA ILE A 132 -18.32 -8.61 -4.67
C ILE A 132 -18.10 -7.13 -4.42
N LEU A 133 -17.01 -6.54 -4.94
CA LEU A 133 -16.75 -5.11 -4.80
C LEU A 133 -17.94 -4.29 -5.35
N SER A 134 -18.42 -4.64 -6.54
CA SER A 134 -19.57 -3.98 -7.17
C SER A 134 -20.86 -4.16 -6.36
N GLN A 135 -21.22 -5.38 -6.00
CA GLN A 135 -22.45 -5.69 -5.25
C GLN A 135 -22.51 -5.03 -3.88
N ARG A 136 -21.35 -4.86 -3.24
CA ARG A 136 -21.26 -4.22 -1.94
C ARG A 136 -20.97 -2.72 -2.01
N ASN A 137 -20.93 -2.17 -3.22
CA ASN A 137 -20.60 -0.77 -3.48
C ASN A 137 -19.26 -0.35 -2.81
N ILE A 138 -18.24 -1.24 -2.91
CA ILE A 138 -16.90 -0.98 -2.41
C ILE A 138 -16.11 -0.24 -3.49
N LYS A 139 -15.71 0.99 -3.20
CA LYS A 139 -14.88 1.80 -4.09
C LYS A 139 -13.41 1.57 -3.78
N LEU A 140 -12.64 1.15 -4.78
CA LEU A 140 -11.17 1.16 -4.68
C LEU A 140 -10.67 2.60 -4.83
N ILE A 141 -9.81 3.00 -3.93
CA ILE A 141 -9.23 4.35 -3.88
C ILE A 141 -7.74 4.27 -3.66
N THR A 142 -7.03 5.32 -4.05
CA THR A 142 -5.61 5.53 -3.76
C THR A 142 -5.46 6.58 -2.66
N TYR A 143 -4.27 6.71 -2.09
CA TYR A 143 -3.99 7.81 -1.17
C TYR A 143 -4.19 9.18 -1.81
N ARG A 144 -4.01 9.29 -3.12
CA ARG A 144 -4.28 10.52 -3.87
C ARG A 144 -5.75 10.95 -3.82
N ASP A 145 -6.66 9.98 -3.82
CA ASP A 145 -8.11 10.24 -3.79
C ASP A 145 -8.61 10.76 -2.43
N ILE A 146 -7.81 10.59 -1.37
CA ILE A 146 -8.17 11.00 -0.01
C ILE A 146 -7.37 12.20 0.50
N MET A 147 -6.47 12.69 -0.32
CA MET A 147 -5.68 13.88 -0.01
C MET A 147 -6.42 15.16 -0.42
N PRO A 148 -6.35 16.22 0.39
CA PRO A 148 -6.82 17.53 -0.04
C PRO A 148 -5.98 17.99 -1.25
N ASP A 149 -6.64 18.62 -2.23
CA ASP A 149 -5.96 19.21 -3.38
C ASP A 149 -5.00 20.33 -2.92
N HIS A 150 -3.71 20.04 -2.90
CA HIS A 150 -2.68 21.04 -2.57
C HIS A 150 -2.42 22.06 -3.67
N HIS A 151 -3.21 22.06 -4.73
CA HIS A 151 -3.00 22.98 -5.87
C HIS A 151 -3.69 24.34 -5.73
N SER A 152 -4.59 24.56 -4.75
CA SER A 152 -5.28 25.85 -4.61
C SER A 152 -4.49 26.93 -3.88
N SER A 153 -3.36 26.61 -3.25
CA SER A 153 -2.62 27.56 -2.41
C SER A 153 -1.32 28.12 -3.03
N ARG A 154 -0.99 27.78 -4.30
CA ARG A 154 0.23 28.29 -4.95
C ARG A 154 -0.01 29.42 -5.97
N GLU A 155 -1.25 29.78 -6.26
CA GLU A 155 -1.54 30.87 -7.22
C GLU A 155 -1.73 32.26 -6.59
N GLU A 156 -1.76 32.39 -5.26
CA GLU A 156 -1.98 33.70 -4.61
C GLU A 156 -0.72 34.39 -4.04
N SER A 157 0.46 33.87 -4.31
CA SER A 157 1.70 34.53 -3.86
C SER A 157 2.64 34.86 -5.01
N ASN A 158 2.21 35.73 -5.90
CA ASN A 158 3.16 36.47 -6.78
C ASN A 158 2.73 37.94 -6.82
N PRO A 159 3.49 38.82 -6.14
CA PRO A 159 3.29 40.25 -6.25
C PRO A 159 3.84 40.79 -7.59
#